data_5da8449b68bd4f14280254640ed73243
#
_entry.id   5da8449b68bd4f14280254640ed73243
#
_cell.length_a   1.000
_cell.length_b   1.000
_cell.length_c   1.000
_cell.angle_alpha   90.00
_cell.angle_beta   90.00
_cell.angle_gamma   90.00
#
_symmetry.space_group_name_H-M   'P 1'
#
loop_
_entity.id
_entity.type
_entity.pdbx_description
1 polymer ?
#
loop_
_entity_poly.entity_id
_entity_poly.type
_entity_poly.pdbx_seq_one_letter_code
_entity_poly.pdbx_strand_id
1 'polypeptide(L)'
;MRHSNPTVLLDGLRAFIDPAHVRTDPDSCLNYGRDWTRLHVPNPLAVVLPGSIEQVQTLVRYANNHQLALVPSGGRTGLSGAAVACQGEIVVSLERMNQILDFDPVDRSVTCQAGVVTETVQNFARDHGLCYPVDFASRGSSQIGGNIATNAGGIKVIR
;
A
#
# COMPACT_ATOMS: atom_id res chain seq x y z
N MET A 1 -12.42 7.16 -25.87
CA MET A 1 -12.03 7.56 -24.51
C MET A 1 -11.21 8.83 -24.59
N ARG A 2 -11.59 9.90 -23.91
CA ARG A 2 -10.78 11.13 -23.86
C ARG A 2 -9.57 10.83 -22.96
N HIS A 3 -8.42 10.59 -23.56
CA HIS A 3 -7.17 10.52 -22.81
C HIS A 3 -6.89 11.92 -22.25
N SER A 4 -7.20 12.13 -20.99
CA SER A 4 -6.78 13.35 -20.29
C SER A 4 -5.27 13.47 -20.38
N ASN A 5 -4.77 14.67 -20.66
CA ASN A 5 -3.32 14.92 -20.76
C ASN A 5 -2.64 14.48 -19.44
N PRO A 6 -1.60 13.63 -19.48
CA PRO A 6 -0.90 13.18 -18.27
C PRO A 6 -0.47 14.32 -17.34
N THR A 7 -0.04 15.45 -17.89
CA THR A 7 0.35 16.62 -17.10
C THR A 7 -0.83 17.15 -16.27
N VAL A 8 -2.01 17.26 -16.87
CA VAL A 8 -3.22 17.73 -16.16
C VAL A 8 -3.61 16.78 -15.04
N LEU A 9 -3.47 15.46 -15.27
CA LEU A 9 -3.74 14.45 -14.25
C LEU A 9 -2.75 14.55 -13.08
N LEU A 10 -1.47 14.74 -13.37
CA LEU A 10 -0.44 14.90 -12.34
C LEU A 10 -0.62 16.18 -11.53
N ASP A 11 -0.96 17.29 -12.18
CA ASP A 11 -1.21 18.56 -11.49
C ASP A 11 -2.46 18.45 -10.59
N GLY A 12 -3.49 17.75 -11.04
CA GLY A 12 -4.65 17.45 -10.23
C GLY A 12 -4.34 16.62 -8.99
N LEU A 13 -3.45 15.62 -9.08
CA LEU A 13 -2.98 14.84 -7.92
C LEU A 13 -2.21 15.71 -6.93
N ARG A 14 -1.33 16.59 -7.43
CA ARG A 14 -0.54 17.53 -6.62
C ARG A 14 -1.35 18.63 -5.95
N ALA A 15 -2.60 18.81 -6.35
CA ALA A 15 -3.50 19.79 -5.72
C ALA A 15 -3.97 19.35 -4.32
N PHE A 16 -3.94 18.04 -4.01
CA PHE A 16 -4.37 17.51 -2.71
C PHE A 16 -3.38 16.54 -2.04
N ILE A 17 -2.33 16.15 -2.76
CA ILE A 17 -1.18 15.42 -2.22
C ILE A 17 0.06 16.30 -2.40
N ASP A 18 0.87 16.43 -1.36
CA ASP A 18 2.14 17.15 -1.46
C ASP A 18 2.94 16.66 -2.68
N PRO A 19 3.45 17.55 -3.54
CA PRO A 19 4.22 17.18 -4.73
C PRO A 19 5.38 16.21 -4.45
N ALA A 20 6.02 16.28 -3.28
CA ALA A 20 7.07 15.33 -2.88
C ALA A 20 6.55 13.89 -2.73
N HIS A 21 5.25 13.72 -2.60
CA HIS A 21 4.57 12.43 -2.45
C HIS A 21 3.79 12.00 -3.70
N VAL A 22 3.99 12.68 -4.83
CA VAL A 22 3.53 12.31 -6.17
C VAL A 22 4.77 12.10 -7.04
N ARG A 23 5.25 10.87 -7.09
CA ARG A 23 6.51 10.52 -7.75
C ARG A 23 6.25 10.04 -9.17
N THR A 24 7.08 10.50 -10.10
CA THR A 24 7.03 10.11 -11.52
C THR A 24 8.39 9.72 -12.05
N ASP A 25 9.40 9.71 -11.17
CA ASP A 25 10.74 9.29 -11.54
C ASP A 25 10.81 7.79 -11.85
N PRO A 26 11.70 7.37 -12.77
CA PRO A 26 11.79 5.98 -13.22
C PRO A 26 12.05 4.99 -12.09
N ASP A 27 12.87 5.36 -11.11
CA ASP A 27 13.24 4.49 -10.00
C ASP A 27 12.04 4.23 -9.07
N SER A 28 11.28 5.26 -8.74
CA SER A 28 10.04 5.10 -7.99
C SER A 28 9.02 4.27 -8.76
N CYS A 29 8.79 4.56 -10.03
CA CYS A 29 7.88 3.81 -10.88
C CYS A 29 8.27 2.32 -10.96
N LEU A 30 9.54 2.03 -11.15
CA LEU A 30 10.06 0.66 -11.17
C LEU A 30 9.88 -0.04 -9.82
N ASN A 31 10.22 0.63 -8.72
CA ASN A 31 10.23 0.01 -7.40
C ASN A 31 8.83 -0.20 -6.81
N TYR A 32 7.90 0.72 -7.03
CA TYR A 32 6.55 0.65 -6.47
C TYR A 32 5.54 -0.04 -7.38
N GLY A 33 5.80 -0.10 -8.69
CA GLY A 33 4.88 -0.67 -9.67
C GLY A 33 5.07 -2.16 -9.94
N ARG A 34 5.89 -2.87 -9.17
CA ARG A 34 6.17 -4.30 -9.31
C ARG A 34 5.84 -5.12 -8.07
N ASP A 35 5.66 -6.42 -8.24
CA ASP A 35 5.63 -7.40 -7.16
C ASP A 35 7.00 -8.11 -6.98
N TRP A 36 7.02 -9.15 -6.16
CA TRP A 36 8.24 -9.94 -5.90
C TRP A 36 8.72 -10.73 -7.12
N THR A 37 7.83 -11.15 -8.01
CA THR A 37 8.16 -12.01 -9.16
C THR A 37 9.01 -11.31 -10.21
N ARG A 38 8.84 -9.98 -10.36
CA ARG A 38 9.52 -9.15 -11.37
C ARG A 38 9.28 -9.63 -12.81
N LEU A 39 8.16 -10.33 -13.05
CA LEU A 39 7.81 -10.85 -14.38
C LEU A 39 7.35 -9.77 -15.35
N HIS A 40 6.90 -8.65 -14.81
CA HIS A 40 6.37 -7.54 -15.60
C HIS A 40 7.24 -6.29 -15.46
N VAL A 41 7.33 -5.52 -16.52
CA VAL A 41 8.00 -4.21 -16.52
C VAL A 41 6.97 -3.15 -16.09
N PRO A 42 7.15 -2.49 -14.94
CA PRO A 42 6.22 -1.47 -14.51
C PRO A 42 6.22 -0.25 -15.42
N ASN A 43 5.02 0.29 -15.64
CA ASN A 43 4.81 1.55 -16.38
C ASN A 43 3.62 2.32 -15.79
N PRO A 44 3.62 2.67 -14.50
CA PRO A 44 2.57 3.49 -13.92
C PRO A 44 2.67 4.94 -14.40
N LEU A 45 1.54 5.66 -14.37
CA LEU A 45 1.51 7.11 -14.58
C LEU A 45 2.23 7.86 -13.44
N ALA A 46 2.00 7.42 -12.21
CA ALA A 46 2.61 7.98 -11.01
C ALA A 46 2.55 7.01 -9.84
N VAL A 47 3.39 7.25 -8.86
CA VAL A 47 3.30 6.65 -7.51
C VAL A 47 2.86 7.73 -6.53
N VAL A 48 1.76 7.47 -5.84
CA VAL A 48 1.17 8.41 -4.88
C VAL A 48 1.25 7.83 -3.47
N LEU A 49 1.72 8.65 -2.54
CA LEU A 49 1.93 8.25 -1.14
C LEU A 49 1.02 9.09 -0.21
N PRO A 50 -0.27 8.76 -0.10
CA PRO A 50 -1.17 9.47 0.82
C PRO A 50 -0.72 9.25 2.28
N GLY A 51 -0.92 10.27 3.11
CA GLY A 51 -0.57 10.24 4.54
C GLY A 51 -1.81 10.21 5.45
N SER A 52 -3.02 10.29 4.91
CA SER A 52 -4.26 10.28 5.68
C SER A 52 -5.41 9.60 4.94
N ILE A 53 -6.46 9.25 5.69
CA ILE A 53 -7.69 8.67 5.14
C ILE A 53 -8.36 9.64 4.18
N GLU A 54 -8.38 10.93 4.48
CA GLU A 54 -8.98 11.97 3.65
C GLU A 54 -8.27 12.09 2.30
N GLN A 55 -6.94 11.97 2.30
CA GLN A 55 -6.16 11.95 1.06
C GLN A 55 -6.48 10.70 0.23
N VAL A 56 -6.62 9.53 0.85
CA VAL A 56 -7.03 8.30 0.15
C VAL A 56 -8.44 8.45 -0.43
N GLN A 57 -9.40 8.97 0.33
CA GLN A 57 -10.76 9.21 -0.14
C GLN A 57 -10.78 10.17 -1.34
N THR A 58 -10.02 11.26 -1.25
CA THR A 58 -9.92 12.25 -2.34
C THR A 58 -9.28 11.64 -3.57
N LEU A 59 -8.21 10.83 -3.39
CA LEU A 59 -7.57 10.11 -4.48
C LEU A 59 -8.52 9.15 -5.21
N VAL A 60 -9.31 8.38 -4.45
CA VAL A 60 -10.30 7.45 -5.02
C VAL A 60 -11.37 8.20 -5.81
N ARG A 61 -11.90 9.32 -5.27
CA ARG A 61 -12.86 10.16 -5.99
C ARG A 61 -12.26 10.76 -7.26
N TYR A 62 -11.02 11.23 -7.17
CA TYR A 62 -10.27 11.74 -8.30
C TYR A 62 -10.09 10.69 -9.40
N ALA A 63 -9.65 9.51 -9.02
CA ALA A 63 -9.46 8.40 -9.95
C ALA A 63 -10.78 7.99 -10.64
N ASN A 64 -11.88 7.91 -9.90
CA ASN A 64 -13.20 7.61 -10.46
C ASN A 64 -13.64 8.68 -11.48
N ASN A 65 -13.49 9.95 -11.14
CA ASN A 65 -13.89 11.07 -12.03
C ASN A 65 -13.08 11.10 -13.33
N HIS A 66 -11.84 10.67 -13.29
CA HIS A 66 -10.94 10.63 -14.45
C HIS A 66 -10.80 9.24 -15.08
N GLN A 67 -11.55 8.25 -14.58
CA GLN A 67 -11.49 6.84 -15.05
C GLN A 67 -10.08 6.25 -15.00
N LEU A 68 -9.33 6.55 -13.92
CA LEU A 68 -7.98 6.07 -13.68
C LEU A 68 -8.02 4.79 -12.85
N ALA A 69 -7.20 3.82 -13.23
CA ALA A 69 -7.01 2.62 -12.42
C ALA A 69 -6.04 2.91 -11.27
N LEU A 70 -6.35 2.38 -10.08
CA LEU A 70 -5.50 2.43 -8.90
C LEU A 70 -4.94 1.04 -8.61
N VAL A 71 -3.63 0.96 -8.35
CA VAL A 71 -2.95 -0.27 -7.94
C VAL A 71 -2.37 -0.09 -6.54
N PRO A 72 -2.94 -0.72 -5.50
CA PRO A 72 -2.38 -0.68 -4.16
C PRO A 72 -1.01 -1.36 -4.12
N SER A 73 -0.02 -0.69 -3.51
CA SER A 73 1.34 -1.20 -3.36
C SER A 73 1.74 -1.16 -1.90
N GLY A 74 1.78 -2.31 -1.26
CA GLY A 74 2.26 -2.50 0.10
C GLY A 74 3.75 -2.87 0.13
N GLY A 75 4.10 -3.95 0.83
CA GLY A 75 5.47 -4.46 0.93
C GLY A 75 6.02 -5.09 -0.36
N ARG A 76 5.21 -5.21 -1.38
CA ARG A 76 5.58 -5.79 -2.70
C ARG A 76 6.14 -7.22 -2.63
N THR A 77 5.69 -7.96 -1.65
CA THR A 77 6.10 -9.34 -1.35
C THR A 77 5.19 -10.38 -1.98
N GLY A 78 4.09 -9.96 -2.62
CA GLY A 78 3.13 -10.82 -3.30
C GLY A 78 3.69 -11.46 -4.57
N LEU A 79 3.05 -12.56 -4.99
CA LEU A 79 3.46 -13.37 -6.14
C LEU A 79 2.39 -13.46 -7.24
N SER A 80 1.25 -12.79 -7.06
CA SER A 80 0.07 -12.93 -7.93
C SER A 80 -0.16 -11.76 -8.89
N GLY A 81 0.75 -10.80 -8.96
CA GLY A 81 0.61 -9.64 -9.83
C GLY A 81 -0.28 -8.52 -9.27
N ALA A 82 -0.84 -8.65 -8.07
CA ALA A 82 -1.80 -7.67 -7.52
C ALA A 82 -1.23 -6.27 -7.31
N ALA A 83 0.10 -6.15 -7.14
CA ALA A 83 0.79 -4.86 -6.97
C ALA A 83 1.47 -4.37 -8.26
N VAL A 84 1.20 -5.02 -9.41
CA VAL A 84 1.84 -4.69 -10.68
C VAL A 84 1.05 -3.62 -11.43
N ALA A 85 1.73 -2.55 -11.85
CA ALA A 85 1.16 -1.45 -12.64
C ALA A 85 1.93 -1.30 -13.96
N CYS A 86 1.33 -1.72 -15.08
CA CYS A 86 1.99 -1.79 -16.40
C CYS A 86 1.33 -0.93 -17.47
N GLN A 87 0.17 -0.33 -17.22
CA GLN A 87 -0.69 0.28 -18.24
C GLN A 87 -1.07 1.74 -17.94
N GLY A 88 -0.22 2.46 -17.22
CA GLY A 88 -0.47 3.86 -16.88
C GLY A 88 -1.38 4.05 -15.65
N GLU A 89 -1.50 3.04 -14.81
CA GLU A 89 -2.25 3.11 -13.55
C GLU A 89 -1.55 4.07 -12.57
N ILE A 90 -2.27 4.49 -11.54
CA ILE A 90 -1.69 5.17 -10.38
C ILE A 90 -1.39 4.13 -9.32
N VAL A 91 -0.13 4.02 -8.94
CA VAL A 91 0.29 3.20 -7.79
C VAL A 91 0.01 3.97 -6.50
N VAL A 92 -0.64 3.30 -5.55
CA VAL A 92 -0.98 3.88 -4.24
C VAL A 92 -0.20 3.16 -3.15
N SER A 93 0.83 3.81 -2.60
CA SER A 93 1.59 3.26 -1.47
C SER A 93 1.08 3.84 -0.15
N LEU A 94 0.75 2.95 0.79
CA LEU A 94 0.29 3.33 2.12
C LEU A 94 1.43 3.37 3.15
N GLU A 95 2.68 3.38 2.74
CA GLU A 95 3.84 3.35 3.65
C GLU A 95 3.92 4.53 4.63
N ARG A 96 3.28 5.67 4.31
CA ARG A 96 3.16 6.81 5.23
C ARG A 96 2.04 6.64 6.26
N MET A 97 1.13 5.70 6.05
CA MET A 97 0.06 5.35 6.98
C MET A 97 0.46 4.07 7.74
N ASN A 98 1.44 4.19 8.63
CA ASN A 98 2.15 3.08 9.27
C ASN A 98 2.13 3.12 10.80
N GLN A 99 1.10 3.73 11.38
CA GLN A 99 0.98 3.88 12.84
C GLN A 99 0.08 2.80 13.44
N ILE A 100 0.45 2.33 14.65
CA ILE A 100 -0.46 1.64 15.56
C ILE A 100 -1.25 2.75 16.27
N LEU A 101 -2.57 2.69 16.17
CA LEU A 101 -3.47 3.76 16.61
C LEU A 101 -4.04 3.50 17.98
N ASP A 102 -4.37 2.24 18.29
CA ASP A 102 -5.04 1.87 19.53
C ASP A 102 -4.79 0.39 19.86
N PHE A 103 -4.88 0.07 21.15
CA PHE A 103 -4.74 -1.29 21.67
C PHE A 103 -5.74 -1.53 22.81
N ASP A 104 -6.60 -2.52 22.65
CA ASP A 104 -7.47 -2.98 23.72
C ASP A 104 -6.86 -4.23 24.39
N PRO A 105 -6.43 -4.12 25.65
CA PRO A 105 -5.83 -5.23 26.38
C PRO A 105 -6.86 -6.30 26.82
N VAL A 106 -8.15 -5.97 26.88
CA VAL A 106 -9.21 -6.90 27.26
C VAL A 106 -9.58 -7.78 26.07
N ASP A 107 -9.87 -7.16 24.93
CA ASP A 107 -10.17 -7.86 23.67
C ASP A 107 -8.92 -8.39 22.97
N ARG A 108 -7.75 -7.96 23.43
CA ARG A 108 -6.45 -8.26 22.79
C ARG A 108 -6.44 -7.89 21.31
N SER A 109 -7.06 -6.79 20.98
CA SER A 109 -7.15 -6.27 19.63
C SER A 109 -6.27 -5.03 19.45
N VAL A 110 -5.74 -4.86 18.22
CA VAL A 110 -4.95 -3.69 17.84
C VAL A 110 -5.56 -3.02 16.63
N THR A 111 -5.73 -1.72 16.70
CA THR A 111 -6.10 -0.88 15.55
C THR A 111 -4.84 -0.27 14.97
N CYS A 112 -4.59 -0.52 13.69
CA CYS A 112 -3.42 0.03 13.01
C CYS A 112 -3.74 0.46 11.58
N GLN A 113 -2.90 1.34 11.05
CA GLN A 113 -2.98 1.77 9.66
C GLN A 113 -2.49 0.66 8.71
N ALA A 114 -2.98 0.67 7.47
CA ALA A 114 -2.75 -0.38 6.49
C ALA A 114 -1.27 -0.57 6.08
N GLY A 115 -0.45 0.48 6.20
CA GLY A 115 0.98 0.46 5.89
C GLY A 115 1.87 -0.05 7.02
N VAL A 116 1.31 -0.42 8.18
CA VAL A 116 2.10 -1.01 9.27
C VAL A 116 2.71 -2.33 8.82
N VAL A 117 4.00 -2.49 9.07
CA VAL A 117 4.74 -3.72 8.74
C VAL A 117 4.35 -4.84 9.71
N THR A 118 4.22 -6.06 9.21
CA THR A 118 3.82 -7.24 10.00
C THR A 118 4.70 -7.44 11.23
N GLU A 119 6.02 -7.34 11.08
CA GLU A 119 6.96 -7.48 12.18
C GLU A 119 6.79 -6.40 13.25
N THR A 120 6.35 -5.20 12.89
CA THR A 120 6.00 -4.13 13.86
C THR A 120 4.85 -4.58 14.76
N VAL A 121 3.81 -5.19 14.18
CA VAL A 121 2.69 -5.73 14.98
C VAL A 121 3.13 -6.91 15.85
N GLN A 122 4.01 -7.78 15.34
CA GLN A 122 4.58 -8.89 16.12
C GLN A 122 5.38 -8.39 17.33
N ASN A 123 6.21 -7.37 17.13
CA ASN A 123 7.01 -6.77 18.20
C ASN A 123 6.11 -6.09 19.23
N PHE A 124 5.15 -5.28 18.77
CA PHE A 124 4.15 -4.65 19.64
C PHE A 124 3.39 -5.67 20.50
N ALA A 125 2.90 -6.76 19.90
CA ALA A 125 2.22 -7.82 20.64
C ALA A 125 3.13 -8.46 21.70
N ARG A 126 4.38 -8.72 21.36
CA ARG A 126 5.38 -9.29 22.29
C ARG A 126 5.66 -8.38 23.48
N ASP A 127 5.76 -7.06 23.25
CA ASP A 127 5.99 -6.07 24.29
C ASP A 127 4.82 -5.99 25.30
N HIS A 128 3.62 -6.45 24.87
CA HIS A 128 2.41 -6.56 25.71
C HIS A 128 2.16 -7.99 26.22
N GLY A 129 3.15 -8.89 26.12
CA GLY A 129 3.01 -10.29 26.59
C GLY A 129 2.08 -11.15 25.71
N LEU A 130 1.81 -10.72 24.47
CA LEU A 130 0.93 -11.36 23.52
C LEU A 130 1.70 -11.89 22.31
N CYS A 131 0.99 -12.63 21.44
CA CYS A 131 1.54 -13.15 20.20
C CYS A 131 0.62 -12.79 19.03
N TYR A 132 1.18 -12.17 17.99
CA TYR A 132 0.53 -12.06 16.68
C TYR A 132 1.00 -13.24 15.82
N PRO A 133 0.14 -14.24 15.52
CA PRO A 133 0.59 -15.53 14.97
C PRO A 133 0.90 -15.53 13.49
N VAL A 134 0.51 -14.48 12.76
CA VAL A 134 0.82 -14.36 11.33
C VAL A 134 2.32 -14.22 11.12
N ASP A 135 2.94 -15.23 10.50
CA ASP A 135 4.39 -15.32 10.36
C ASP A 135 4.79 -15.95 9.03
N PHE A 136 5.63 -15.24 8.28
CA PHE A 136 6.21 -15.68 7.01
C PHE A 136 7.54 -14.96 6.74
N ALA A 137 8.30 -15.44 5.77
CA ALA A 137 9.64 -14.93 5.46
C ALA A 137 9.68 -13.43 5.17
N SER A 138 8.63 -12.88 4.59
CA SER A 138 8.52 -11.45 4.25
C SER A 138 7.95 -10.55 5.36
N ARG A 139 7.82 -11.05 6.60
CA ARG A 139 7.23 -10.28 7.71
C ARG A 139 7.87 -8.90 7.94
N GLY A 140 9.16 -8.77 7.68
CA GLY A 140 9.90 -7.50 7.80
C GLY A 140 9.60 -6.46 6.72
N SER A 141 8.81 -6.82 5.72
CA SER A 141 8.46 -5.93 4.59
C SER A 141 6.97 -5.91 4.28
N SER A 142 6.26 -7.01 4.49
CA SER A 142 4.81 -7.08 4.22
C SER A 142 4.04 -6.12 5.13
N GLN A 143 2.98 -5.54 4.59
CA GLN A 143 2.14 -4.58 5.29
C GLN A 143 0.77 -5.17 5.62
N ILE A 144 0.20 -4.79 6.75
CA ILE A 144 -1.06 -5.35 7.28
C ILE A 144 -2.21 -5.22 6.27
N GLY A 145 -2.35 -4.09 5.60
CA GLY A 145 -3.39 -3.92 4.58
C GLY A 145 -3.27 -4.91 3.43
N GLY A 146 -2.06 -5.16 2.96
CA GLY A 146 -1.78 -6.17 1.94
C GLY A 146 -2.02 -7.59 2.43
N ASN A 147 -1.64 -7.90 3.66
CA ASN A 147 -1.87 -9.22 4.26
C ASN A 147 -3.37 -9.55 4.36
N ILE A 148 -4.18 -8.58 4.79
CA ILE A 148 -5.64 -8.75 4.88
C ILE A 148 -6.24 -8.88 3.48
N ALA A 149 -5.86 -8.02 2.54
CA ALA A 149 -6.39 -8.02 1.18
C ALA A 149 -6.11 -9.33 0.42
N THR A 150 -5.01 -10.02 0.74
CA THR A 150 -4.59 -11.27 0.09
C THR A 150 -4.77 -12.50 0.97
N ASN A 151 -5.38 -12.35 2.15
CA ASN A 151 -5.53 -13.42 3.15
C ASN A 151 -4.20 -14.10 3.48
N ALA A 152 -3.14 -13.31 3.67
CA ALA A 152 -1.80 -13.82 3.94
C ALA A 152 -1.69 -14.26 5.40
N GLY A 153 -1.60 -15.55 5.66
CA GLY A 153 -1.56 -16.11 7.01
C GLY A 153 -0.21 -16.70 7.41
N GLY A 154 0.63 -17.08 6.44
CA GLY A 154 1.93 -17.69 6.70
C GLY A 154 1.87 -19.14 7.17
N ILE A 155 2.95 -19.63 7.79
CA ILE A 155 3.08 -21.03 8.18
C ILE A 155 2.38 -21.40 9.50
N LYS A 156 2.07 -20.39 10.32
CA LYS A 156 1.37 -20.57 11.61
C LYS A 156 -0.11 -20.26 11.51
N VAL A 157 -0.61 -20.21 10.29
CA VAL A 157 -2.00 -19.92 10.03
C VAL A 157 -2.85 -20.95 10.66
N ILE A 158 -3.59 -20.49 11.61
CA ILE A 158 -4.56 -21.33 12.07
C ILE A 158 -5.76 -20.62 12.27
N ARG A 159 -6.67 -20.85 11.60
CA ARG A 159 -7.77 -21.31 12.32
C ARG A 159 -8.69 -20.28 12.58
#